data_e2e7d5c97b7dd1f5ff9cd16a0e0bad9e
#
_entry.id   e2e7d5c97b7dd1f5ff9cd16a0e0bad9e
#
_cell.length_a   1.000
_cell.length_b   1.000
_cell.length_c   1.000
_cell.angle_alpha   90.00
_cell.angle_beta   90.00
_cell.angle_gamma   90.00
#
_symmetry.space_group_name_H-M   'P 1'
#
loop_
_entity.id
_entity.type
_entity.pdbx_description
1 polymer ?
#
loop_
_entity_poly.entity_id
_entity_poly.type
_entity_poly.pdbx_seq_one_letter_code
_entity_poly.pdbx_strand_id
1 'polypeptide(L)'
;LTLSKESVSAESWQVYKERLEPVLSHIHAHVEKPLTLEEAAELSHFSKFHFQRIFSAIIGESLTQYSNRLRLEKAANRLLFARSESITEVALSHGFSSSANFSRAFKERFGITPYGVRSGKSSKAKDIETELKQPIDTSVLQHLHSLRREADVCEPSEAITPERIFETEEKELCLLRSKRGYLLPSIFKCWKNLIEWGIKNEIGPMEQVRLAMCRDNLLFTPREKCRYDAALFITPEQKSKIKEPFELGKLEAGRYAAFRYQGKPDDAAKFQLSLYAKWLPYSGYEPDTAPLIERYDKPIPTRFDDNGKPEWIDMEVWIKMKPLRTMNELSG
;
A
#
# COMPACT_ATOMS: atom_id res chain seq x y z
N LEU A 1 -30.28 -6.37 -18.04
CA LEU A 1 -29.35 -5.47 -18.72
C LEU A 1 -27.95 -5.76 -18.17
N THR A 2 -27.16 -6.53 -18.92
CA THR A 2 -25.77 -6.82 -18.58
C THR A 2 -24.96 -5.58 -18.95
N LEU A 3 -24.46 -4.84 -17.97
CA LEU A 3 -23.55 -3.72 -18.18
C LEU A 3 -22.30 -4.22 -18.94
N SER A 4 -21.78 -3.44 -19.88
CA SER A 4 -20.53 -3.77 -20.56
C SER A 4 -19.35 -3.73 -19.57
N LYS A 5 -18.26 -4.47 -19.83
CA LYS A 5 -17.05 -4.42 -18.98
C LYS A 5 -16.53 -2.99 -18.81
N GLU A 6 -16.64 -2.16 -19.82
CA GLU A 6 -16.20 -0.76 -19.81
C GLU A 6 -17.07 0.12 -18.89
N SER A 7 -18.39 -0.10 -18.85
CA SER A 7 -19.28 0.63 -17.93
C SER A 7 -19.02 0.27 -16.46
N VAL A 8 -18.84 -1.02 -16.16
CA VAL A 8 -18.48 -1.49 -14.79
C VAL A 8 -17.15 -0.89 -14.34
N SER A 9 -16.18 -0.83 -15.24
CA SER A 9 -14.85 -0.26 -14.95
C SER A 9 -14.92 1.24 -14.61
N ALA A 10 -15.70 2.02 -15.38
CA ALA A 10 -15.85 3.45 -15.16
C ALA A 10 -16.61 3.75 -13.85
N GLU A 11 -17.70 3.02 -13.59
CA GLU A 11 -18.47 3.14 -12.34
C GLU A 11 -17.64 2.75 -11.12
N SER A 12 -16.91 1.66 -11.20
CA SER A 12 -16.01 1.20 -10.13
C SER A 12 -14.96 2.26 -9.78
N TRP A 13 -14.28 2.82 -10.78
CA TRP A 13 -13.30 3.90 -10.58
C TRP A 13 -13.93 5.14 -9.93
N GLN A 14 -15.15 5.49 -10.34
CA GLN A 14 -15.87 6.62 -9.76
C GLN A 14 -16.12 6.43 -8.26
N VAL A 15 -16.55 5.24 -7.84
CA VAL A 15 -16.76 4.92 -6.42
C VAL A 15 -15.45 5.02 -5.62
N TYR A 16 -14.33 4.52 -6.17
CA TYR A 16 -13.03 4.68 -5.49
C TYR A 16 -12.64 6.15 -5.31
N LYS A 17 -12.89 7.00 -6.30
CA LYS A 17 -12.66 8.45 -6.19
C LYS A 17 -13.52 9.08 -5.09
N GLU A 18 -14.82 8.80 -5.10
CA GLU A 18 -15.77 9.32 -4.11
C GLU A 18 -15.39 8.93 -2.68
N ARG A 19 -14.84 7.75 -2.50
CA ARG A 19 -14.36 7.28 -1.18
C ARG A 19 -13.04 7.91 -0.76
N LEU A 20 -12.17 8.29 -1.67
CA LEU A 20 -10.91 8.98 -1.36
C LEU A 20 -11.06 10.50 -1.21
N GLU A 21 -12.07 11.10 -1.82
CA GLU A 21 -12.31 12.55 -1.79
C GLU A 21 -12.44 13.13 -0.38
N PRO A 22 -13.18 12.53 0.58
CA PRO A 22 -13.25 13.03 1.95
C PRO A 22 -11.90 13.06 2.66
N VAL A 23 -11.03 12.07 2.40
CA VAL A 23 -9.68 12.00 2.97
C VAL A 23 -8.82 13.14 2.45
N LEU A 24 -8.79 13.33 1.12
CA LEU A 24 -8.00 14.38 0.49
C LEU A 24 -8.51 15.76 0.90
N SER A 25 -9.83 15.97 0.91
CA SER A 25 -10.47 17.22 1.36
C SER A 25 -10.11 17.53 2.81
N HIS A 26 -10.13 16.54 3.70
CA HIS A 26 -9.71 16.70 5.10
C HIS A 26 -8.25 17.14 5.21
N ILE A 27 -7.33 16.48 4.50
CA ILE A 27 -5.90 16.83 4.51
C ILE A 27 -5.69 18.26 3.99
N HIS A 28 -6.41 18.66 2.94
CA HIS A 28 -6.33 20.01 2.39
C HIS A 28 -6.86 21.08 3.33
N ALA A 29 -7.94 20.78 4.06
CA ALA A 29 -8.57 21.70 5.03
C ALA A 29 -7.75 21.83 6.33
N HIS A 30 -7.08 20.77 6.77
CA HIS A 30 -6.44 20.66 8.10
C HIS A 30 -4.97 20.28 8.00
N VAL A 31 -4.19 21.05 7.24
CA VAL A 31 -2.75 20.76 7.03
C VAL A 31 -1.92 20.78 8.29
N GLU A 32 -2.34 21.56 9.30
CA GLU A 32 -1.68 21.66 10.61
C GLU A 32 -1.83 20.38 11.45
N LYS A 33 -2.91 19.60 11.22
CA LYS A 33 -3.20 18.38 11.98
C LYS A 33 -3.06 17.16 11.07
N PRO A 34 -2.05 16.30 11.29
CA PRO A 34 -1.91 15.07 10.52
C PRO A 34 -3.13 14.16 10.71
N LEU A 35 -3.66 13.69 9.60
CA LEU A 35 -4.66 12.63 9.61
C LEU A 35 -3.95 11.30 9.90
N THR A 36 -4.45 10.55 10.89
CA THR A 36 -3.93 9.20 11.19
C THR A 36 -4.40 8.20 10.13
N LEU A 37 -3.74 7.05 10.06
CA LEU A 37 -4.14 5.99 9.15
C LEU A 37 -5.53 5.44 9.47
N GLU A 38 -5.85 5.35 10.74
CA GLU A 38 -7.15 4.93 11.26
C GLU A 38 -8.27 5.89 10.82
N GLU A 39 -8.11 7.18 11.07
CA GLU A 39 -9.08 8.22 10.66
C GLU A 39 -9.26 8.25 9.13
N ALA A 40 -8.18 8.12 8.36
CA ALA A 40 -8.26 8.10 6.91
C ALA A 40 -8.98 6.84 6.38
N ALA A 41 -8.76 5.69 7.01
CA ALA A 41 -9.44 4.45 6.67
C ALA A 41 -10.94 4.52 6.99
N GLU A 42 -11.32 5.13 8.11
CA GLU A 42 -12.73 5.39 8.48
C GLU A 42 -13.40 6.32 7.48
N LEU A 43 -12.80 7.47 7.16
CA LEU A 43 -13.33 8.44 6.21
C LEU A 43 -13.56 7.84 4.81
N SER A 44 -12.74 6.89 4.41
CA SER A 44 -12.83 6.22 3.10
C SER A 44 -13.61 4.92 3.13
N HIS A 45 -14.08 4.48 4.31
CA HIS A 45 -14.74 3.18 4.52
C HIS A 45 -13.93 1.96 4.05
N PHE A 46 -12.59 2.07 4.04
CA PHE A 46 -11.69 0.94 3.82
C PHE A 46 -11.12 0.43 5.15
N SER A 47 -10.69 -0.83 5.18
CA SER A 47 -9.85 -1.27 6.30
C SER A 47 -8.49 -0.56 6.23
N LYS A 48 -7.87 -0.30 7.38
CA LYS A 48 -6.55 0.37 7.44
C LYS A 48 -5.46 -0.33 6.61
N PHE A 49 -5.54 -1.67 6.48
CA PHE A 49 -4.58 -2.46 5.69
C PHE A 49 -4.72 -2.18 4.19
N HIS A 50 -5.95 -2.05 3.72
CA HIS A 50 -6.22 -1.82 2.31
C HIS A 50 -6.18 -0.34 1.94
N PHE A 51 -6.62 0.54 2.84
CA PHE A 51 -6.56 1.98 2.61
C PHE A 51 -5.14 2.43 2.22
N GLN A 52 -4.12 2.03 2.99
CA GLN A 52 -2.74 2.42 2.69
C GLN A 52 -2.30 1.98 1.29
N ARG A 53 -2.67 0.76 0.88
CA ARG A 53 -2.35 0.24 -0.45
C ARG A 53 -3.12 0.96 -1.54
N ILE A 54 -4.43 1.13 -1.36
CA ILE A 54 -5.32 1.83 -2.32
C ILE A 54 -4.85 3.27 -2.49
N PHE A 55 -4.68 4.01 -1.38
CA PHE A 55 -4.24 5.39 -1.41
C PHE A 55 -2.90 5.54 -2.13
N SER A 56 -1.90 4.74 -1.76
CA SER A 56 -0.59 4.81 -2.39
C SER A 56 -0.60 4.37 -3.85
N ALA A 57 -1.45 3.42 -4.21
CA ALA A 57 -1.57 2.95 -5.59
C ALA A 57 -2.24 3.99 -6.50
N ILE A 58 -3.25 4.70 -5.99
CA ILE A 58 -4.01 5.69 -6.76
C ILE A 58 -3.31 7.05 -6.75
N ILE A 59 -2.78 7.49 -5.60
CA ILE A 59 -2.16 8.82 -5.43
C ILE A 59 -0.67 8.83 -5.80
N GLY A 60 -0.01 7.66 -5.83
CA GLY A 60 1.43 7.54 -6.10
C GLY A 60 2.35 7.77 -4.90
N GLU A 61 1.80 8.17 -3.75
CA GLU A 61 2.55 8.43 -2.51
C GLU A 61 1.77 7.98 -1.28
N SER A 62 2.46 7.73 -0.16
CA SER A 62 1.79 7.38 1.09
C SER A 62 1.03 8.57 1.69
N LEU A 63 0.05 8.30 2.57
CA LEU A 63 -0.70 9.33 3.30
C LEU A 63 0.23 10.34 3.99
N THR A 64 1.29 9.85 4.64
CA THR A 64 2.27 10.69 5.33
C THR A 64 3.09 11.54 4.36
N GLN A 65 3.53 10.96 3.23
CA GLN A 65 4.28 11.69 2.20
C GLN A 65 3.42 12.79 1.58
N TYR A 66 2.17 12.46 1.21
CA TYR A 66 1.20 13.41 0.68
C TYR A 66 0.96 14.58 1.64
N SER A 67 0.65 14.29 2.91
CA SER A 67 0.40 15.31 3.94
C SER A 67 1.63 16.20 4.18
N ASN A 68 2.83 15.61 4.25
CA ASN A 68 4.05 16.37 4.45
C ASN A 68 4.41 17.26 3.25
N ARG A 69 4.22 16.74 2.02
CA ARG A 69 4.41 17.54 0.80
C ARG A 69 3.48 18.75 0.78
N LEU A 70 2.20 18.55 1.01
CA LEU A 70 1.20 19.61 1.02
C LEU A 70 1.48 20.68 2.09
N ARG A 71 1.92 20.27 3.29
CA ARG A 71 2.35 21.20 4.35
C ARG A 71 3.51 22.08 3.90
N LEU A 72 4.53 21.47 3.30
CA LEU A 72 5.71 22.19 2.83
C LEU A 72 5.36 23.15 1.69
N GLU A 73 4.50 22.76 0.76
CA GLU A 73 4.03 23.61 -0.34
C GLU A 73 3.21 24.81 0.16
N LYS A 74 2.26 24.59 1.09
CA LYS A 74 1.50 25.68 1.71
C LYS A 74 2.40 26.61 2.54
N ALA A 75 3.35 26.05 3.29
CA ALA A 75 4.32 26.85 4.04
C ALA A 75 5.25 27.66 3.12
N ALA A 76 5.66 27.11 1.98
CA ALA A 76 6.46 27.82 0.98
C ALA A 76 5.67 29.01 0.39
N ASN A 77 4.39 28.83 0.04
CA ASN A 77 3.50 29.91 -0.35
C ASN A 77 3.43 30.99 0.73
N ARG A 78 3.28 30.61 1.99
CA ARG A 78 3.19 31.56 3.10
C ARG A 78 4.50 32.35 3.25
N LEU A 79 5.66 31.70 3.10
CA LEU A 79 6.97 32.35 3.14
C LEU A 79 7.17 33.36 2.01
N LEU A 80 6.63 33.11 0.81
CA LEU A 80 6.75 34.01 -0.34
C LEU A 80 5.85 35.25 -0.20
N PHE A 81 4.63 35.07 0.27
CA PHE A 81 3.60 36.12 0.19
C PHE A 81 3.29 36.79 1.52
N ALA A 82 3.47 36.14 2.68
CA ALA A 82 3.23 36.72 4.01
C ALA A 82 4.55 37.06 4.71
N ARG A 83 5.16 38.16 4.30
CA ARG A 83 6.49 38.58 4.80
C ARG A 83 6.53 39.03 6.26
N SER A 84 5.39 39.35 6.84
CA SER A 84 5.24 39.78 8.24
C SER A 84 5.38 38.67 9.26
N GLU A 85 5.11 37.43 8.86
CA GLU A 85 5.18 36.26 9.76
C GLU A 85 6.63 35.79 9.90
N SER A 86 7.03 35.38 11.08
CA SER A 86 8.34 34.75 11.30
C SER A 86 8.37 33.34 10.70
N ILE A 87 9.57 32.82 10.40
CA ILE A 87 9.72 31.42 9.92
C ILE A 87 9.19 30.42 10.95
N THR A 88 9.31 30.74 12.24
CA THR A 88 8.80 29.91 13.34
C THR A 88 7.27 29.87 13.36
N GLU A 89 6.62 31.03 13.20
CA GLU A 89 5.15 31.10 13.10
C GLU A 89 4.65 30.30 11.90
N VAL A 90 5.27 30.45 10.72
CA VAL A 90 4.93 29.66 9.54
C VAL A 90 5.12 28.16 9.79
N ALA A 91 6.21 27.74 10.45
CA ALA A 91 6.42 26.33 10.77
C ALA A 91 5.32 25.77 11.68
N LEU A 92 5.02 26.47 12.77
CA LEU A 92 4.03 26.02 13.75
C LEU A 92 2.60 26.00 13.17
N SER A 93 2.21 27.03 12.42
CA SER A 93 0.89 27.10 11.77
C SER A 93 0.66 26.05 10.69
N HIS A 94 1.74 25.42 10.21
CA HIS A 94 1.65 24.30 9.27
C HIS A 94 1.93 22.93 9.93
N GLY A 95 1.84 22.84 11.28
CA GLY A 95 1.88 21.57 12.01
C GLY A 95 3.27 20.97 12.18
N PHE A 96 4.34 21.76 12.04
CA PHE A 96 5.68 21.32 12.41
C PHE A 96 5.93 21.52 13.89
N SER A 97 6.54 20.54 14.55
CA SER A 97 6.82 20.60 15.99
C SER A 97 7.90 21.65 16.37
N SER A 98 8.72 22.07 15.40
CA SER A 98 9.74 23.11 15.59
C SER A 98 10.19 23.71 14.25
N SER A 99 10.72 24.92 14.29
CA SER A 99 11.34 25.58 13.11
C SER A 99 12.56 24.82 12.59
N ALA A 100 13.27 24.08 13.44
CA ALA A 100 14.41 23.25 13.06
C ALA A 100 13.96 22.03 12.22
N ASN A 101 12.91 21.31 12.65
CA ASN A 101 12.32 20.19 11.89
C ASN A 101 11.75 20.70 10.56
N PHE A 102 11.04 21.81 10.58
CA PHE A 102 10.57 22.48 9.36
C PHE A 102 11.70 22.80 8.40
N SER A 103 12.74 23.50 8.87
CA SER A 103 13.86 23.93 8.01
C SER A 103 14.60 22.75 7.38
N ARG A 104 14.72 21.63 8.09
CA ARG A 104 15.31 20.39 7.56
C ARG A 104 14.45 19.79 6.46
N ALA A 105 13.17 19.54 6.73
CA ALA A 105 12.24 18.98 5.76
C ALA A 105 12.07 19.89 4.53
N PHE A 106 12.02 21.20 4.75
CA PHE A 106 11.91 22.20 3.69
C PHE A 106 13.14 22.19 2.77
N LYS A 107 14.35 22.16 3.36
CA LYS A 107 15.60 22.09 2.58
C LYS A 107 15.73 20.76 1.83
N GLU A 108 15.28 19.66 2.44
CA GLU A 108 15.24 18.34 1.78
C GLU A 108 14.31 18.36 0.55
N ARG A 109 13.12 18.94 0.67
CA ARG A 109 12.13 19.00 -0.42
C ARG A 109 12.50 19.97 -1.53
N PHE A 110 12.95 21.19 -1.18
CA PHE A 110 13.16 22.30 -2.14
C PHE A 110 14.62 22.58 -2.46
N GLY A 111 15.56 21.95 -1.75
CA GLY A 111 17.00 22.19 -1.93
C GLY A 111 17.49 23.57 -1.46
N ILE A 112 16.63 24.36 -0.76
CA ILE A 112 16.91 25.69 -0.24
C ILE A 112 16.25 25.84 1.15
N THR A 113 16.82 26.68 2.00
CA THR A 113 16.25 26.93 3.33
C THR A 113 15.02 27.87 3.27
N PRO A 114 14.11 27.83 4.27
CA PRO A 114 13.00 28.78 4.38
C PRO A 114 13.44 30.24 4.33
N TYR A 115 14.58 30.57 4.96
CA TYR A 115 15.18 31.90 4.90
C TYR A 115 15.63 32.25 3.48
N GLY A 116 16.23 31.31 2.76
CA GLY A 116 16.65 31.48 1.37
C GLY A 116 15.47 31.81 0.44
N VAL A 117 14.33 31.16 0.62
CA VAL A 117 13.10 31.47 -0.13
C VAL A 117 12.59 32.86 0.22
N ARG A 118 12.50 33.21 1.50
CA ARG A 118 12.02 34.52 1.98
C ARG A 118 12.88 35.69 1.50
N SER A 119 14.19 35.50 1.43
CA SER A 119 15.11 36.55 0.98
C SER A 119 14.97 36.85 -0.52
N GLY A 120 14.44 35.93 -1.32
CA GLY A 120 14.23 36.08 -2.77
C GLY A 120 15.53 36.21 -3.59
N LYS A 121 16.72 36.06 -2.95
CA LYS A 121 18.02 36.30 -3.60
C LYS A 121 18.55 35.14 -4.44
N SER A 122 17.93 33.97 -4.34
CA SER A 122 18.37 32.74 -5.04
C SER A 122 17.55 32.48 -6.28
N SER A 123 18.15 31.98 -7.37
CA SER A 123 17.43 31.46 -8.55
C SER A 123 16.44 30.40 -8.15
N LYS A 124 16.82 29.49 -7.25
CA LYS A 124 15.90 28.45 -6.71
C LYS A 124 14.66 29.01 -6.02
N ALA A 125 14.74 30.21 -5.42
CA ALA A 125 13.56 30.85 -4.84
C ALA A 125 12.56 31.27 -5.93
N LYS A 126 13.07 31.73 -7.09
CA LYS A 126 12.24 32.06 -8.26
C LYS A 126 11.64 30.83 -8.91
N ASP A 127 12.39 29.74 -8.96
CA ASP A 127 11.91 28.46 -9.49
C ASP A 127 10.74 27.93 -8.64
N ILE A 128 10.86 27.96 -7.31
CA ILE A 128 9.79 27.61 -6.36
C ILE A 128 8.60 28.55 -6.53
N GLU A 129 8.82 29.86 -6.66
CA GLU A 129 7.75 30.81 -6.90
C GLU A 129 7.01 30.50 -8.22
N THR A 130 7.71 30.08 -9.25
CA THR A 130 7.14 29.71 -10.54
C THR A 130 6.38 28.39 -10.43
N GLU A 131 6.93 27.38 -9.76
CA GLU A 131 6.29 26.09 -9.50
C GLU A 131 4.98 26.28 -8.70
N LEU A 132 5.00 27.11 -7.66
CA LEU A 132 3.85 27.36 -6.80
C LEU A 132 2.82 28.35 -7.37
N LYS A 133 3.16 29.12 -8.42
CA LYS A 133 2.20 29.94 -9.18
C LYS A 133 1.35 29.13 -10.16
N GLN A 134 1.80 27.93 -10.52
CA GLN A 134 0.87 26.98 -11.14
C GLN A 134 -0.22 26.70 -10.12
N PRO A 135 -1.53 26.72 -10.50
CA PRO A 135 -2.57 26.44 -9.55
C PRO A 135 -2.20 25.12 -8.86
N ILE A 136 -1.90 25.19 -7.56
CA ILE A 136 -1.99 23.98 -6.73
C ILE A 136 -3.41 23.56 -6.97
N ASP A 137 -3.56 22.46 -7.70
CA ASP A 137 -4.85 21.99 -8.14
C ASP A 137 -5.73 21.83 -6.91
N THR A 138 -6.48 22.88 -6.59
CA THR A 138 -7.30 23.00 -5.39
C THR A 138 -8.53 22.12 -5.49
N SER A 139 -8.79 21.59 -6.68
CA SER A 139 -9.78 20.58 -6.91
C SER A 139 -9.13 19.20 -6.72
N VAL A 140 -9.41 18.59 -5.58
CA VAL A 140 -9.09 17.18 -5.30
C VAL A 140 -9.55 16.29 -6.46
N LEU A 141 -10.69 16.62 -7.08
CA LEU A 141 -11.22 15.92 -8.26
C LEU A 141 -10.32 16.11 -9.50
N GLN A 142 -9.76 17.30 -9.73
CA GLN A 142 -8.83 17.53 -10.84
C GLN A 142 -7.52 16.78 -10.64
N HIS A 143 -7.01 16.71 -9.40
CA HIS A 143 -5.84 15.90 -9.09
C HIS A 143 -6.11 14.40 -9.34
N LEU A 144 -7.24 13.88 -8.89
CA LEU A 144 -7.65 12.50 -9.19
C LEU A 144 -7.91 12.28 -10.70
N HIS A 145 -8.34 13.30 -11.44
CA HIS A 145 -8.46 13.25 -12.90
C HIS A 145 -7.12 13.32 -13.63
N SER A 146 -6.14 14.10 -13.11
CA SER A 146 -4.79 14.15 -13.71
C SER A 146 -4.07 12.81 -13.53
N LEU A 147 -4.20 12.18 -12.37
CA LEU A 147 -3.67 10.84 -12.10
C LEU A 147 -4.26 9.78 -13.06
N ARG A 148 -5.53 9.93 -13.46
CA ARG A 148 -6.12 9.07 -14.48
C ARG A 148 -5.45 9.27 -15.84
N ARG A 149 -5.19 10.51 -16.27
CA ARG A 149 -4.53 10.78 -17.57
C ARG A 149 -3.10 10.24 -17.61
N GLU A 150 -2.37 10.28 -16.50
CA GLU A 150 -1.04 9.67 -16.38
C GLU A 150 -1.12 8.13 -16.37
N ALA A 151 -2.19 7.57 -15.80
CA ALA A 151 -2.47 6.14 -15.85
C ALA A 151 -2.99 5.68 -17.21
N ASP A 152 -3.75 6.51 -17.94
CA ASP A 152 -4.25 6.26 -19.29
C ASP A 152 -3.15 6.37 -20.38
N VAL A 153 -1.99 7.00 -20.06
CA VAL A 153 -0.78 7.00 -20.88
C VAL A 153 -0.01 5.66 -20.77
N CYS A 154 -0.32 4.83 -19.77
CA CYS A 154 0.12 3.44 -19.76
C CYS A 154 -0.76 2.68 -20.77
N GLU A 155 -0.23 2.38 -21.95
CA GLU A 155 -0.88 1.66 -23.05
C GLU A 155 -1.76 0.51 -22.54
N PRO A 156 -2.92 0.20 -23.16
CA PRO A 156 -3.80 -0.91 -22.79
C PRO A 156 -3.13 -2.30 -22.89
N SER A 157 -1.88 -2.36 -23.32
CA SER A 157 -1.12 -3.60 -23.54
C SER A 157 -0.77 -4.37 -22.27
N GLU A 158 -1.00 -3.81 -21.08
CA GLU A 158 -0.71 -4.49 -19.80
C GLU A 158 -1.87 -4.42 -18.79
N ALA A 159 -3.09 -4.70 -19.24
CA ALA A 159 -4.20 -4.91 -18.30
C ALA A 159 -3.89 -6.13 -17.42
N ILE A 160 -3.63 -5.88 -16.15
CA ILE A 160 -3.45 -6.95 -15.16
C ILE A 160 -4.82 -7.60 -14.95
N THR A 161 -4.92 -8.90 -15.24
CA THR A 161 -6.14 -9.68 -15.02
C THR A 161 -5.83 -10.84 -14.07
N PRO A 162 -6.77 -11.21 -13.18
CA PRO A 162 -6.57 -12.41 -12.38
C PRO A 162 -6.57 -13.65 -13.28
N GLU A 163 -5.69 -14.62 -13.00
CA GLU A 163 -5.75 -15.92 -13.66
C GLU A 163 -7.05 -16.65 -13.35
N ARG A 164 -7.53 -16.47 -12.11
CA ARG A 164 -8.82 -16.99 -11.66
C ARG A 164 -9.43 -16.18 -10.53
N ILE A 165 -10.75 -16.22 -10.45
CA ILE A 165 -11.53 -15.79 -9.30
C ILE A 165 -12.17 -17.05 -8.73
N PHE A 166 -12.05 -17.27 -7.42
CA PHE A 166 -12.54 -18.47 -6.77
C PHE A 166 -13.10 -18.18 -5.37
N GLU A 167 -13.93 -19.05 -4.89
CA GLU A 167 -14.41 -19.04 -3.51
C GLU A 167 -13.75 -20.18 -2.73
N THR A 168 -13.48 -19.94 -1.46
CA THR A 168 -12.96 -20.95 -0.54
C THR A 168 -13.70 -20.88 0.78
N GLU A 169 -13.81 -22.05 1.42
CA GLU A 169 -14.23 -22.15 2.80
C GLU A 169 -13.11 -21.74 3.75
N GLU A 170 -13.45 -21.45 5.00
CA GLU A 170 -12.46 -21.21 6.04
C GLU A 170 -11.58 -22.45 6.24
N LYS A 171 -10.27 -22.26 6.30
CA LYS A 171 -9.30 -23.34 6.54
C LYS A 171 -8.33 -22.96 7.64
N GLU A 172 -8.06 -23.90 8.53
CA GLU A 172 -7.10 -23.69 9.61
C GLU A 172 -5.65 -23.75 9.11
N LEU A 173 -4.83 -22.90 9.70
CA LEU A 173 -3.42 -22.72 9.35
C LEU A 173 -2.54 -22.80 10.59
N CYS A 174 -1.37 -23.42 10.45
CA CYS A 174 -0.25 -23.21 11.35
C CYS A 174 0.60 -22.06 10.82
N LEU A 175 0.78 -21.02 11.61
CA LEU A 175 1.54 -19.83 11.26
C LEU A 175 2.87 -19.81 11.99
N LEU A 176 3.89 -19.30 11.30
CA LEU A 176 5.16 -18.92 11.93
C LEU A 176 5.58 -17.53 11.44
N ARG A 177 5.79 -16.61 12.39
CA ARG A 177 6.23 -15.25 12.06
C ARG A 177 7.72 -15.16 11.83
N SER A 178 8.13 -14.50 10.75
CA SER A 178 9.52 -14.15 10.50
C SER A 178 9.99 -13.12 11.53
N LYS A 179 11.09 -13.42 12.24
CA LYS A 179 11.62 -12.56 13.33
C LYS A 179 12.12 -11.19 12.85
N ARG A 180 12.54 -11.09 11.58
CA ARG A 180 13.04 -9.88 10.95
C ARG A 180 12.32 -9.59 9.64
N GLY A 181 11.02 -9.73 9.63
CA GLY A 181 10.13 -9.40 8.56
C GLY A 181 10.53 -10.00 7.21
N TYR A 182 10.69 -9.16 6.20
CA TYR A 182 11.00 -9.55 4.82
C TYR A 182 12.50 -9.67 4.52
N LEU A 183 13.36 -9.76 5.53
CA LEU A 183 14.76 -10.07 5.28
C LEU A 183 14.92 -11.55 4.89
N LEU A 184 15.50 -11.81 3.72
CA LEU A 184 15.59 -13.14 3.12
C LEU A 184 16.15 -14.22 4.08
N PRO A 185 17.25 -14.00 4.83
CA PRO A 185 17.72 -15.01 5.77
C PRO A 185 16.70 -15.35 6.85
N SER A 186 15.88 -14.36 7.28
CA SER A 186 14.82 -14.57 8.27
C SER A 186 13.64 -15.33 7.67
N ILE A 187 13.27 -15.05 6.43
CA ILE A 187 12.23 -15.76 5.67
C ILE A 187 12.64 -17.23 5.47
N PHE A 188 13.87 -17.50 5.03
CA PHE A 188 14.35 -18.87 4.85
C PHE A 188 14.35 -19.67 6.14
N LYS A 189 14.82 -19.06 7.24
CA LYS A 189 14.78 -19.70 8.56
C LYS A 189 13.34 -19.97 9.02
N CYS A 190 12.44 -19.03 8.76
CA CYS A 190 11.01 -19.16 9.06
C CYS A 190 10.43 -20.36 8.31
N TRP A 191 10.60 -20.43 6.98
CA TRP A 191 10.13 -21.55 6.17
C TRP A 191 10.75 -22.88 6.55
N LYS A 192 12.08 -22.93 6.78
CA LYS A 192 12.75 -24.14 7.24
C LYS A 192 12.09 -24.68 8.51
N ASN A 193 11.94 -23.85 9.53
CA ASN A 193 11.37 -24.25 10.82
C ASN A 193 9.91 -24.72 10.66
N LEU A 194 9.10 -24.02 9.86
CA LEU A 194 7.70 -24.37 9.64
C LEU A 194 7.56 -25.70 8.88
N ILE A 195 8.39 -25.95 7.86
CA ILE A 195 8.41 -27.19 7.10
C ILE A 195 8.87 -28.35 7.98
N GLU A 196 9.93 -28.17 8.78
CA GLU A 196 10.41 -29.20 9.73
C GLU A 196 9.32 -29.55 10.76
N TRP A 197 8.59 -28.55 11.27
CA TRP A 197 7.44 -28.77 12.13
C TRP A 197 6.33 -29.56 11.39
N GLY A 198 6.04 -29.17 10.15
CA GLY A 198 5.05 -29.85 9.32
C GLY A 198 5.38 -31.35 9.12
N ILE A 199 6.61 -31.65 8.73
CA ILE A 199 7.09 -33.04 8.53
C ILE A 199 6.94 -33.84 9.83
N LYS A 200 7.39 -33.29 10.97
CA LYS A 200 7.29 -33.93 12.28
C LYS A 200 5.84 -34.22 12.71
N ASN A 201 4.89 -33.46 12.21
CA ASN A 201 3.47 -33.61 12.52
C ASN A 201 2.66 -34.21 11.36
N GLU A 202 3.33 -34.99 10.50
CA GLU A 202 2.71 -35.78 9.42
C GLU A 202 2.04 -34.93 8.34
N ILE A 203 2.49 -33.68 8.19
CA ILE A 203 2.11 -32.86 7.06
C ILE A 203 3.16 -33.10 5.96
N GLY A 204 2.77 -33.77 4.88
CA GLY A 204 3.67 -34.13 3.77
C GLY A 204 4.28 -32.90 3.09
N PRO A 205 5.59 -32.88 2.79
CA PRO A 205 6.25 -31.70 2.23
C PRO A 205 5.93 -31.43 0.76
N MET A 206 5.52 -32.46 0.03
CA MET A 206 5.31 -32.38 -1.43
C MET A 206 3.89 -31.98 -1.83
N GLU A 207 2.93 -32.16 -0.92
CA GLU A 207 1.52 -31.86 -1.16
C GLU A 207 1.06 -30.52 -0.58
N GLN A 208 2.00 -29.76 0.01
CA GLN A 208 1.65 -28.58 0.76
C GLN A 208 1.69 -27.32 -0.09
N VAL A 209 0.55 -26.72 -0.20
CA VAL A 209 0.42 -25.34 -0.61
C VAL A 209 1.01 -24.44 0.50
N ARG A 210 2.08 -23.75 0.20
CA ARG A 210 2.73 -22.82 1.11
C ARG A 210 2.10 -21.44 0.95
N LEU A 211 1.61 -20.89 2.04
CA LEU A 211 1.04 -19.55 2.04
C LEU A 211 1.94 -18.60 2.85
N ALA A 212 2.06 -17.35 2.41
CA ALA A 212 2.60 -16.28 3.24
C ALA A 212 1.57 -15.16 3.36
N MET A 213 1.31 -14.73 4.58
CA MET A 213 0.41 -13.60 4.86
C MET A 213 1.19 -12.30 4.95
N CYS A 214 0.96 -11.39 4.00
CA CYS A 214 1.65 -10.12 3.85
C CYS A 214 0.81 -9.00 4.48
N ARG A 215 1.07 -8.73 5.76
CA ARG A 215 0.24 -7.80 6.54
C ARG A 215 0.59 -6.34 6.33
N ASP A 216 1.79 -6.04 5.86
CA ASP A 216 2.28 -4.67 5.71
C ASP A 216 2.64 -4.37 4.23
N ASN A 217 2.77 -3.08 3.92
CA ASN A 217 3.16 -2.65 2.59
C ASN A 217 4.67 -2.43 2.51
N LEU A 218 5.35 -3.28 1.74
CA LEU A 218 6.81 -3.28 1.56
C LEU A 218 7.40 -2.00 0.94
N LEU A 219 6.58 -1.17 0.30
CA LEU A 219 7.06 0.08 -0.28
C LEU A 219 7.22 1.19 0.76
N PHE A 220 6.51 1.11 1.89
CA PHE A 220 6.45 2.16 2.90
C PHE A 220 6.91 1.71 4.28
N THR A 221 6.85 0.41 4.54
CA THR A 221 7.32 -0.17 5.80
C THR A 221 8.70 -0.77 5.58
N PRO A 222 9.71 -0.41 6.40
CA PRO A 222 11.02 -1.03 6.31
C PRO A 222 10.92 -2.56 6.34
N ARG A 223 11.65 -3.25 5.46
CA ARG A 223 11.53 -4.70 5.26
C ARG A 223 11.67 -5.50 6.57
N GLU A 224 12.55 -5.06 7.46
CA GLU A 224 12.81 -5.70 8.76
C GLU A 224 11.67 -5.53 9.78
N LYS A 225 10.77 -4.55 9.55
CA LYS A 225 9.61 -4.26 10.39
C LYS A 225 8.30 -4.81 9.86
N CYS A 226 8.27 -5.23 8.59
CA CYS A 226 7.08 -5.84 8.00
C CYS A 226 6.76 -7.17 8.65
N ARG A 227 5.47 -7.43 8.87
CA ARG A 227 4.99 -8.71 9.39
C ARG A 227 4.81 -9.70 8.23
N TYR A 228 5.62 -10.73 8.23
CA TYR A 228 5.58 -11.84 7.30
C TYR A 228 5.28 -13.12 8.08
N ASP A 229 4.14 -13.73 7.84
CA ASP A 229 3.73 -14.98 8.47
C ASP A 229 3.72 -16.09 7.43
N ALA A 230 4.65 -17.03 7.50
CA ALA A 230 4.60 -18.26 6.73
C ALA A 230 3.50 -19.17 7.29
N ALA A 231 2.78 -19.89 6.43
CA ALA A 231 1.63 -20.66 6.81
C ALA A 231 1.54 -22.00 6.06
N LEU A 232 1.11 -23.04 6.78
CA LEU A 232 0.75 -24.36 6.23
C LEU A 232 -0.69 -24.68 6.61
N PHE A 233 -1.44 -25.35 5.72
CA PHE A 233 -2.73 -25.91 6.07
C PHE A 233 -2.57 -27.03 7.09
N ILE A 234 -3.50 -27.11 8.02
CA ILE A 234 -3.54 -28.15 9.05
C ILE A 234 -4.91 -28.78 9.12
N THR A 235 -4.95 -30.02 9.61
CA THR A 235 -6.17 -30.71 9.98
C THR A 235 -6.58 -30.42 11.42
N PRO A 236 -7.84 -30.70 11.82
CA PRO A 236 -8.27 -30.55 13.22
C PRO A 236 -7.41 -31.33 14.22
N GLU A 237 -6.89 -32.50 13.84
CA GLU A 237 -6.03 -33.34 14.68
C GLU A 237 -4.67 -32.67 14.95
N GLN A 238 -4.15 -31.92 13.97
CA GLN A 238 -2.87 -31.25 14.07
C GLN A 238 -2.95 -29.96 14.90
N LYS A 239 -4.14 -29.40 15.09
CA LYS A 239 -4.37 -28.18 15.88
C LYS A 239 -3.83 -28.29 17.30
N SER A 240 -4.03 -29.42 17.96
CA SER A 240 -3.54 -29.66 19.32
C SER A 240 -2.01 -29.72 19.45
N LYS A 241 -1.31 -29.89 18.34
CA LYS A 241 0.15 -29.98 18.25
C LYS A 241 0.82 -28.60 18.12
N ILE A 242 0.04 -27.53 17.89
CA ILE A 242 0.55 -26.16 17.77
C ILE A 242 0.95 -25.65 19.15
N LYS A 243 2.22 -25.26 19.29
CA LYS A 243 2.81 -24.64 20.48
C LYS A 243 3.78 -23.55 20.05
N GLU A 244 4.07 -22.58 20.90
CA GLU A 244 5.09 -21.58 20.64
C GLU A 244 6.38 -22.20 20.05
N PRO A 245 6.96 -21.59 19.05
CA PRO A 245 6.67 -20.27 18.45
C PRO A 245 5.62 -20.27 17.31
N PHE A 246 4.89 -21.39 17.14
CA PHE A 246 3.85 -21.51 16.10
C PHE A 246 2.51 -21.02 16.65
N GLU A 247 1.72 -20.39 15.78
CA GLU A 247 0.42 -19.84 16.12
C GLU A 247 -0.68 -20.46 15.25
N LEU A 248 -1.86 -20.61 15.82
CA LEU A 248 -3.05 -20.98 15.09
C LEU A 248 -3.54 -19.75 14.29
N GLY A 249 -3.76 -19.92 13.00
CA GLY A 249 -4.36 -18.92 12.14
C GLY A 249 -5.42 -19.54 11.24
N LYS A 250 -5.92 -18.74 10.31
CA LYS A 250 -6.91 -19.20 9.35
C LYS A 250 -6.78 -18.50 8.01
N LEU A 251 -7.11 -19.23 6.95
CA LEU A 251 -7.51 -18.67 5.68
C LEU A 251 -9.02 -18.41 5.79
N GLU A 252 -9.42 -17.15 5.71
CA GLU A 252 -10.82 -16.79 5.85
C GLU A 252 -11.65 -17.28 4.64
N ALA A 253 -12.89 -17.70 4.89
CA ALA A 253 -13.85 -18.00 3.82
C ALA A 253 -14.12 -16.75 2.98
N GLY A 254 -14.45 -16.96 1.71
CA GLY A 254 -14.86 -15.88 0.81
C GLY A 254 -14.27 -15.99 -0.59
N ARG A 255 -14.43 -14.88 -1.32
CA ARG A 255 -14.01 -14.77 -2.71
C ARG A 255 -12.61 -14.16 -2.81
N TYR A 256 -11.78 -14.77 -3.65
CA TYR A 256 -10.39 -14.36 -3.89
C TYR A 256 -10.13 -14.18 -5.38
N ALA A 257 -9.34 -13.18 -5.72
CA ALA A 257 -8.71 -13.03 -7.03
C ALA A 257 -7.24 -13.47 -6.92
N ALA A 258 -6.81 -14.38 -7.82
CA ALA A 258 -5.44 -14.90 -7.88
C ALA A 258 -4.72 -14.37 -9.12
N PHE A 259 -3.51 -13.85 -8.92
CA PHE A 259 -2.65 -13.28 -9.95
C PHE A 259 -1.31 -13.98 -9.95
N ARG A 260 -0.82 -14.39 -11.12
CA ARG A 260 0.50 -14.99 -11.23
C ARG A 260 1.58 -13.92 -11.23
N TYR A 261 2.60 -14.12 -10.44
CA TYR A 261 3.84 -13.36 -10.49
C TYR A 261 5.02 -14.27 -10.76
N GLN A 262 5.79 -13.90 -11.78
CA GLN A 262 7.04 -14.57 -12.14
C GLN A 262 8.09 -13.48 -12.37
N GLY A 263 9.12 -13.41 -11.51
CA GLY A 263 10.08 -12.33 -11.62
C GLY A 263 11.06 -12.26 -10.45
N LYS A 264 11.76 -11.14 -10.37
CA LYS A 264 12.74 -10.89 -9.32
C LYS A 264 12.03 -10.62 -7.98
N PRO A 265 12.56 -11.15 -6.86
CA PRO A 265 11.99 -10.89 -5.53
C PRO A 265 11.84 -9.41 -5.19
N ASP A 266 12.78 -8.58 -5.66
CA ASP A 266 12.74 -7.14 -5.39
C ASP A 266 11.59 -6.39 -6.09
N ASP A 267 11.07 -6.93 -7.19
CA ASP A 267 9.96 -6.33 -7.94
C ASP A 267 8.58 -6.84 -7.50
N ALA A 268 8.53 -7.87 -6.65
CA ALA A 268 7.27 -8.44 -6.16
C ALA A 268 6.37 -7.40 -5.45
N ALA A 269 6.97 -6.50 -4.65
CA ALA A 269 6.23 -5.44 -3.96
C ALA A 269 5.60 -4.44 -4.95
N LYS A 270 6.29 -4.11 -6.04
CA LYS A 270 5.77 -3.25 -7.11
C LYS A 270 4.62 -3.93 -7.83
N PHE A 271 4.76 -5.23 -8.12
CA PHE A 271 3.67 -6.01 -8.70
C PHE A 271 2.44 -6.01 -7.79
N GLN A 272 2.61 -6.32 -6.51
CA GLN A 272 1.50 -6.27 -5.54
C GLN A 272 0.81 -4.90 -5.52
N LEU A 273 1.56 -3.79 -5.54
CA LEU A 273 0.97 -2.46 -5.61
C LEU A 273 0.23 -2.22 -6.92
N SER A 274 0.75 -2.71 -8.04
CA SER A 274 0.11 -2.55 -9.35
C SER A 274 -1.26 -3.20 -9.43
N LEU A 275 -1.54 -4.26 -8.64
CA LEU A 275 -2.87 -4.86 -8.54
C LEU A 275 -3.90 -3.86 -7.97
N TYR A 276 -3.48 -3.04 -7.00
CA TYR A 276 -4.33 -2.00 -6.40
C TYR A 276 -4.47 -0.75 -7.27
N ALA A 277 -3.53 -0.48 -8.18
CA ALA A 277 -3.58 0.66 -9.09
C ALA A 277 -4.31 0.34 -10.40
N LYS A 278 -3.97 -0.82 -11.00
CA LYS A 278 -4.32 -1.13 -12.40
C LYS A 278 -5.51 -2.10 -12.54
N TRP A 279 -5.83 -2.87 -11.50
CA TRP A 279 -6.93 -3.84 -11.56
C TRP A 279 -8.08 -3.50 -10.60
N LEU A 280 -7.79 -3.36 -9.32
CA LEU A 280 -8.82 -3.27 -8.29
C LEU A 280 -9.82 -2.12 -8.51
N PRO A 281 -9.39 -0.86 -8.82
CA PRO A 281 -10.32 0.25 -9.01
C PRO A 281 -11.26 0.10 -10.22
N TYR A 282 -10.97 -0.85 -11.10
CA TYR A 282 -11.73 -1.08 -12.34
C TYR A 282 -12.49 -2.42 -12.32
N SER A 283 -12.40 -3.15 -11.21
CA SER A 283 -12.86 -4.55 -11.14
C SER A 283 -14.32 -4.71 -10.70
N GLY A 284 -14.94 -3.67 -10.16
CA GLY A 284 -16.25 -3.78 -9.48
C GLY A 284 -16.18 -4.43 -8.09
N TYR A 285 -14.97 -4.60 -7.55
CA TYR A 285 -14.73 -5.18 -6.23
C TYR A 285 -14.00 -4.20 -5.32
N GLU A 286 -14.15 -4.38 -4.01
CA GLU A 286 -13.30 -3.80 -2.98
C GLU A 286 -12.59 -4.93 -2.22
N PRO A 287 -11.37 -4.67 -1.66
CA PRO A 287 -10.70 -5.70 -0.88
C PRO A 287 -11.43 -5.91 0.44
N ASP A 288 -11.52 -7.15 0.85
CA ASP A 288 -12.05 -7.53 2.15
C ASP A 288 -10.94 -7.51 3.22
N THR A 289 -11.25 -7.73 4.49
CA THR A 289 -10.38 -7.49 5.65
C THR A 289 -9.13 -8.37 5.75
N ALA A 290 -9.03 -9.45 4.97
CA ALA A 290 -7.89 -10.36 5.00
C ALA A 290 -6.59 -9.72 4.48
N PRO A 291 -5.42 -10.14 4.99
CA PRO A 291 -4.13 -9.74 4.43
C PRO A 291 -3.97 -10.25 3.00
N LEU A 292 -3.09 -9.61 2.22
CA LEU A 292 -2.65 -10.14 0.94
C LEU A 292 -1.90 -11.46 1.19
N ILE A 293 -2.16 -12.47 0.34
CA ILE A 293 -1.57 -13.80 0.46
C ILE A 293 -0.66 -14.07 -0.73
N GLU A 294 0.54 -14.53 -0.46
CA GLU A 294 1.42 -15.13 -1.45
C GLU A 294 1.29 -16.65 -1.35
N ARG A 295 0.99 -17.30 -2.47
CA ARG A 295 0.89 -18.75 -2.56
C ARG A 295 2.02 -19.31 -3.41
N TYR A 296 2.68 -20.32 -2.89
CA TYR A 296 3.82 -20.95 -3.52
C TYR A 296 3.57 -22.46 -3.72
N ASP A 297 3.55 -22.89 -4.98
CA ASP A 297 3.41 -24.31 -5.33
C ASP A 297 4.76 -25.05 -5.28
N LYS A 298 5.88 -24.30 -5.36
CA LYS A 298 7.24 -24.83 -5.38
C LYS A 298 8.04 -24.24 -4.22
N PRO A 299 9.17 -24.88 -3.82
CA PRO A 299 10.10 -24.28 -2.88
C PRO A 299 10.51 -22.87 -3.32
N ILE A 300 10.62 -21.96 -2.36
CA ILE A 300 11.03 -20.58 -2.58
C ILE A 300 12.51 -20.42 -2.20
N PRO A 301 13.26 -19.74 -3.02
CA PRO A 301 13.03 -19.27 -4.39
C PRO A 301 13.21 -20.38 -5.42
N THR A 302 12.74 -20.15 -6.64
CA THR A 302 12.84 -21.13 -7.72
C THR A 302 14.21 -21.16 -8.42
N ARG A 303 14.99 -20.07 -8.31
CA ARG A 303 16.38 -19.97 -8.77
C ARG A 303 17.20 -19.09 -7.84
N PHE A 304 18.51 -19.40 -7.78
CA PHE A 304 19.49 -18.63 -7.04
C PHE A 304 20.63 -18.22 -7.99
N ASP A 305 21.24 -17.06 -7.72
CA ASP A 305 22.49 -16.66 -8.37
C ASP A 305 23.69 -17.43 -7.80
N ASP A 306 24.87 -17.21 -8.38
CA ASP A 306 26.13 -17.87 -7.96
C ASP A 306 26.51 -17.52 -6.50
N ASN A 307 25.95 -16.48 -5.92
CA ASN A 307 26.15 -16.06 -4.54
C ASN A 307 25.05 -16.57 -3.58
N GLY A 308 24.14 -17.41 -4.07
CA GLY A 308 23.00 -17.93 -3.31
C GLY A 308 21.91 -16.89 -3.03
N LYS A 309 21.89 -15.76 -3.78
CA LYS A 309 20.79 -14.77 -3.71
C LYS A 309 19.64 -15.23 -4.61
N PRO A 310 18.38 -15.13 -4.15
CA PRO A 310 17.23 -15.44 -4.99
C PRO A 310 17.17 -14.55 -6.22
N GLU A 311 17.20 -15.16 -7.40
CA GLU A 311 17.04 -14.44 -8.68
C GLU A 311 15.62 -14.41 -9.17
N TRP A 312 14.83 -15.45 -8.83
CA TRP A 312 13.52 -15.66 -9.42
C TRP A 312 12.56 -16.30 -8.45
N ILE A 313 11.36 -15.75 -8.38
CA ILE A 313 10.24 -16.34 -7.66
C ILE A 313 9.07 -16.57 -8.63
N ASP A 314 8.33 -17.61 -8.36
CA ASP A 314 7.10 -17.99 -9.05
C ASP A 314 6.02 -18.22 -7.98
N MET A 315 5.03 -17.33 -7.95
CA MET A 315 3.98 -17.36 -6.92
C MET A 315 2.65 -16.86 -7.47
N GLU A 316 1.57 -17.20 -6.79
CA GLU A 316 0.32 -16.49 -6.93
C GLU A 316 0.18 -15.45 -5.82
N VAL A 317 -0.38 -14.30 -6.15
CA VAL A 317 -0.79 -13.27 -5.20
C VAL A 317 -2.31 -13.29 -5.12
N TRP A 318 -2.85 -13.52 -3.92
CA TRP A 318 -4.29 -13.58 -3.69
C TRP A 318 -4.78 -12.35 -2.96
N ILE A 319 -5.85 -11.76 -3.46
CA ILE A 319 -6.58 -10.66 -2.81
C ILE A 319 -7.97 -11.17 -2.47
N LYS A 320 -8.31 -11.21 -1.17
CA LYS A 320 -9.69 -11.43 -0.73
C LYS A 320 -10.53 -10.21 -1.08
N MET A 321 -11.68 -10.41 -1.67
CA MET A 321 -12.51 -9.33 -2.19
C MET A 321 -13.99 -9.56 -1.96
N LYS A 322 -14.74 -8.48 -1.98
CA LYS A 322 -16.20 -8.44 -1.93
C LYS A 322 -16.72 -7.44 -2.96
N PRO A 323 -17.99 -7.47 -3.34
CA PRO A 323 -18.57 -6.46 -4.24
C PRO A 323 -18.29 -5.04 -3.73
N LEU A 324 -17.94 -4.15 -4.64
CA LEU A 324 -17.72 -2.74 -4.32
C LEU A 324 -19.03 -2.10 -3.90
N ARG A 325 -19.03 -1.43 -2.75
CA ARG A 325 -20.18 -0.71 -2.21
C ARG A 325 -20.04 0.79 -2.48
N THR A 326 -21.11 1.40 -2.95
CA THR A 326 -21.21 2.84 -3.14
C THR A 326 -21.26 3.59 -1.80
N MET A 327 -21.01 4.90 -1.81
CA MET A 327 -21.12 5.72 -0.60
C MET A 327 -22.53 5.67 0.02
N ASN A 328 -23.58 5.58 -0.79
CA ASN A 328 -24.97 5.47 -0.30
C ASN A 328 -25.21 4.16 0.44
N GLU A 329 -24.62 3.05 -0.02
CA GLU A 329 -24.72 1.72 0.62
C GLU A 329 -23.87 1.62 1.91
N LEU A 330 -22.93 2.54 2.11
CA LEU A 330 -22.07 2.59 3.30
C LEU A 330 -22.64 3.50 4.39
N SER A 331 -23.53 4.43 4.03
CA SER A 331 -24.13 5.43 4.94
C SER A 331 -25.48 4.98 5.53
N GLY A 332 -26.05 3.86 5.07
CA GLY A 332 -27.29 3.26 5.60
C GLY A 332 -26.98 2.11 6.54
#